data_f4666c6b23a77076d38e12712c43a70d
#
_entry.id   f4666c6b23a77076d38e12712c43a70d
#
_cell.length_a   1.000
_cell.length_b   1.000
_cell.length_c   1.000
_cell.angle_alpha   90.00
_cell.angle_beta   90.00
_cell.angle_gamma   90.00
#
_symmetry.space_group_name_H-M   'P 1'
#
loop_
_entity.id
_entity.type
_entity.pdbx_description
1 polymer ?
#
loop_
_entity_poly.entity_id
_entity_poly.type
_entity_poly.pdbx_seq_one_letter_code
_entity_poly.pdbx_strand_id
1 'polypeptide(L)'
;SSAASDVYKRQPHYSIAALAPDLLVFTFNGLSKGYRSCGYRAGWVVITGPKDHAKDYLAGFHLLASMRLCSNVPGQYAIVAALEGKQDIQLLTTSGGRLYEQRQTTVDTLNAIPGVSVMPPKGSLYAFPRFDPDLYPIADDEKFALSLLENEHILMTQGTAFNYPTPDHMRIVMLPEVPVLKEAIERLGNFLSTYRG
;
A
#
# COMPACT_ATOMS: atom_id res chain seq x y z
N SER A 1 -8.10 -3.79 1.69
CA SER A 1 -6.84 -4.26 1.05
C SER A 1 -6.98 -5.61 0.37
N SER A 2 -7.99 -6.41 0.69
CA SER A 2 -8.18 -7.75 0.15
C SER A 2 -8.59 -7.76 -1.33
N ALA A 3 -9.47 -6.87 -1.75
CA ALA A 3 -9.99 -6.87 -3.12
C ALA A 3 -8.92 -6.68 -4.22
N ALA A 4 -7.83 -5.96 -3.94
CA ALA A 4 -6.76 -5.74 -4.90
C ALA A 4 -5.79 -6.93 -5.04
N SER A 5 -5.68 -7.78 -4.00
CA SER A 5 -4.81 -8.97 -4.03
C SER A 5 -5.47 -10.17 -4.70
N ASP A 6 -6.80 -10.28 -4.62
CA ASP A 6 -7.55 -11.43 -5.13
C ASP A 6 -7.64 -11.46 -6.65
N VAL A 7 -7.72 -10.31 -7.27
CA VAL A 7 -7.89 -10.18 -8.73
C VAL A 7 -6.65 -10.65 -9.48
N TYR A 8 -5.48 -10.49 -8.89
CA TYR A 8 -4.21 -10.73 -9.60
C TYR A 8 -3.84 -12.20 -9.78
N LYS A 9 -4.26 -13.10 -8.87
CA LYS A 9 -3.91 -14.52 -8.91
C LYS A 9 -5.08 -15.49 -8.88
N ARG A 10 -6.32 -15.01 -8.82
CA ARG A 10 -7.49 -15.85 -8.53
C ARG A 10 -7.34 -16.71 -7.26
N GLN A 11 -6.49 -16.26 -6.33
CA GLN A 11 -6.37 -16.91 -5.03
C GLN A 11 -7.45 -16.34 -4.11
N PRO A 12 -8.28 -17.18 -3.48
CA PRO A 12 -9.26 -16.72 -2.53
C PRO A 12 -8.53 -16.05 -1.34
N HIS A 13 -9.00 -14.87 -0.96
CA HIS A 13 -8.53 -14.18 0.23
C HIS A 13 -9.43 -14.59 1.39
N TYR A 14 -8.84 -15.23 2.38
CA TYR A 14 -9.53 -15.60 3.61
C TYR A 14 -9.27 -14.55 4.69
N SER A 15 -10.34 -14.06 5.33
CA SER A 15 -10.21 -13.27 6.54
C SER A 15 -9.63 -14.12 7.66
N ILE A 16 -8.75 -13.55 8.48
CA ILE A 16 -8.26 -14.24 9.69
C ILE A 16 -9.43 -14.65 10.61
N ALA A 17 -10.51 -13.89 10.62
CA ALA A 17 -11.74 -14.23 11.34
C ALA A 17 -12.39 -15.54 10.88
N ALA A 18 -12.26 -15.89 9.59
CA ALA A 18 -12.75 -17.15 9.06
C ALA A 18 -11.80 -18.33 9.32
N LEU A 19 -10.50 -18.05 9.45
CA LEU A 19 -9.47 -19.06 9.71
C LEU A 19 -9.31 -19.41 11.19
N ALA A 20 -9.74 -18.51 12.09
CA ALA A 20 -9.62 -18.66 13.54
C ALA A 20 -10.95 -18.33 14.24
N PRO A 21 -12.02 -19.12 14.04
CA PRO A 21 -13.35 -18.85 14.58
C PRO A 21 -13.42 -18.95 16.12
N ASP A 22 -12.50 -19.64 16.73
CA ASP A 22 -12.36 -19.89 18.18
C ASP A 22 -11.53 -18.80 18.88
N LEU A 23 -11.00 -17.83 18.13
CA LEU A 23 -10.28 -16.69 18.70
C LEU A 23 -11.11 -15.42 18.62
N LEU A 24 -10.88 -14.51 19.58
CA LEU A 24 -11.39 -13.15 19.48
C LEU A 24 -10.59 -12.40 18.40
N VAL A 25 -11.28 -11.99 17.34
CA VAL A 25 -10.63 -11.33 16.20
C VAL A 25 -11.24 -9.94 15.97
N PHE A 26 -10.37 -8.95 15.83
CA PHE A 26 -10.71 -7.59 15.40
C PHE A 26 -10.31 -7.40 13.94
N THR A 27 -11.28 -7.28 13.07
CA THR A 27 -11.05 -7.04 11.64
C THR A 27 -11.28 -5.56 11.33
N PHE A 28 -10.22 -4.83 11.04
CA PHE A 28 -10.28 -3.41 10.68
C PHE A 28 -10.30 -3.25 9.17
N ASN A 29 -11.16 -2.38 8.68
CA ASN A 29 -11.22 -2.01 7.26
C ASN A 29 -11.70 -0.57 7.10
N GLY A 30 -11.69 -0.03 5.87
CA GLY A 30 -12.11 1.34 5.62
C GLY A 30 -12.18 1.71 4.15
N LEU A 31 -12.71 2.89 3.89
CA LEU A 31 -12.94 3.41 2.54
C LEU A 31 -11.67 3.86 1.83
N SER A 32 -10.58 4.11 2.56
CA SER A 32 -9.42 4.84 2.04
C SER A 32 -8.70 4.15 0.88
N LYS A 33 -8.60 2.82 0.88
CA LYS A 33 -7.79 2.07 -0.10
C LYS A 33 -8.65 1.24 -1.05
N GLY A 34 -9.34 0.22 -0.56
CA GLY A 34 -10.15 -0.66 -1.39
C GLY A 34 -11.24 0.08 -2.19
N TYR A 35 -11.77 1.16 -1.61
CA TYR A 35 -12.82 1.98 -2.24
C TYR A 35 -12.30 3.32 -2.79
N ARG A 36 -11.00 3.61 -2.68
CA ARG A 36 -10.34 4.85 -3.19
C ARG A 36 -10.97 6.14 -2.68
N SER A 37 -11.60 6.08 -1.51
CA SER A 37 -12.38 7.17 -0.92
C SER A 37 -11.74 7.66 0.39
N CYS A 38 -10.42 7.94 0.34
CA CYS A 38 -9.63 8.34 1.50
C CYS A 38 -10.10 9.68 2.13
N GLY A 39 -10.71 10.56 1.35
CA GLY A 39 -11.24 11.85 1.81
C GLY A 39 -12.44 11.71 2.75
N TYR A 40 -13.18 10.62 2.69
CA TYR A 40 -14.31 10.38 3.61
C TYR A 40 -13.88 10.09 5.05
N ARG A 41 -12.60 9.77 5.31
CA ARG A 41 -12.08 9.51 6.65
C ARG A 41 -12.94 8.53 7.46
N ALA A 42 -13.43 7.48 6.83
CA ALA A 42 -14.33 6.50 7.41
C ALA A 42 -13.78 5.08 7.31
N GLY A 43 -14.01 4.31 8.35
CA GLY A 43 -13.66 2.90 8.45
C GLY A 43 -14.52 2.21 9.51
N TRP A 44 -14.35 0.92 9.64
CA TRP A 44 -15.09 0.08 10.57
C TRP A 44 -14.21 -1.02 11.16
N VAL A 45 -14.67 -1.55 12.27
CA VAL A 45 -14.15 -2.76 12.87
C VAL A 45 -15.27 -3.77 13.03
N VAL A 46 -14.98 -5.03 12.71
CA VAL A 46 -15.86 -6.17 12.98
C VAL A 46 -15.19 -7.05 14.04
N ILE A 47 -15.91 -7.34 15.13
CA ILE A 47 -15.40 -8.14 16.24
C ILE A 47 -16.11 -9.49 16.22
N THR A 48 -15.34 -10.56 15.97
CA THR A 48 -15.82 -11.93 15.83
C THR A 48 -15.19 -12.87 16.85
N GLY A 49 -15.75 -14.08 16.99
CA GLY A 49 -15.26 -15.10 17.92
C GLY A 49 -15.79 -14.96 19.34
N PRO A 50 -15.31 -15.83 20.29
CA PRO A 50 -15.74 -15.84 21.69
C PRO A 50 -15.38 -14.53 22.40
N LYS A 51 -16.32 -13.93 23.13
CA LYS A 51 -16.15 -12.64 23.79
C LYS A 51 -16.08 -12.73 25.32
N ASP A 52 -16.40 -13.89 25.89
CA ASP A 52 -16.60 -14.01 27.34
C ASP A 52 -15.33 -13.73 28.17
N HIS A 53 -14.16 -14.07 27.63
CA HIS A 53 -12.88 -13.83 28.28
C HIS A 53 -12.34 -12.39 28.12
N ALA A 54 -13.02 -11.56 27.32
CA ALA A 54 -12.56 -10.21 26.98
C ALA A 54 -13.63 -9.13 27.26
N LYS A 55 -14.58 -9.39 28.17
CA LYS A 55 -15.70 -8.47 28.44
C LYS A 55 -15.24 -7.08 28.84
N ASP A 56 -14.28 -6.98 29.75
CA ASP A 56 -13.76 -5.70 30.23
C ASP A 56 -12.99 -4.95 29.15
N TYR A 57 -12.23 -5.67 28.34
CA TYR A 57 -11.53 -5.09 27.18
C TYR A 57 -12.51 -4.52 26.16
N LEU A 58 -13.58 -5.26 25.86
CA LEU A 58 -14.63 -4.81 24.94
C LEU A 58 -15.42 -3.64 25.52
N ALA A 59 -15.69 -3.63 26.82
CA ALA A 59 -16.30 -2.50 27.48
C ALA A 59 -15.45 -1.23 27.37
N GLY A 60 -14.15 -1.35 27.61
CA GLY A 60 -13.19 -0.25 27.40
C GLY A 60 -13.13 0.21 25.95
N PHE A 61 -13.16 -0.71 24.99
CA PHE A 61 -13.20 -0.40 23.56
C PHE A 61 -14.47 0.41 23.18
N HIS A 62 -15.63 -0.02 23.67
CA HIS A 62 -16.89 0.71 23.48
C HIS A 62 -16.90 2.06 24.17
N LEU A 63 -16.32 2.16 25.37
CA LEU A 63 -16.20 3.43 26.09
C LEU A 63 -15.35 4.43 25.30
N LEU A 64 -14.21 4.02 24.76
CA LEU A 64 -13.36 4.87 23.91
C LEU A 64 -14.10 5.33 22.65
N ALA A 65 -14.87 4.45 22.01
CA ALA A 65 -15.69 4.80 20.87
C ALA A 65 -16.76 5.84 21.24
N SER A 66 -17.39 5.68 22.40
CA SER A 66 -18.40 6.62 22.92
C SER A 66 -17.79 7.97 23.30
N MET A 67 -16.59 8.00 23.86
CA MET A 67 -15.86 9.25 24.18
C MET A 67 -15.48 10.04 22.92
N ARG A 68 -15.31 9.38 21.78
CA ARG A 68 -15.09 10.05 20.49
C ARG A 68 -16.32 10.84 20.05
N LEU A 69 -17.52 10.51 20.53
CA LEU A 69 -18.83 11.09 20.17
C LEU A 69 -19.13 10.97 18.66
N CYS A 70 -19.55 12.10 18.04
CA CYS A 70 -20.02 12.12 16.66
C CYS A 70 -18.89 11.80 15.68
N SER A 71 -18.93 10.63 15.07
CA SER A 71 -18.12 10.29 13.90
C SER A 71 -18.60 11.05 12.68
N ASN A 72 -17.76 11.07 11.63
CA ASN A 72 -18.10 11.63 10.33
C ASN A 72 -19.35 10.94 9.73
N VAL A 73 -20.51 11.53 9.90
CA VAL A 73 -21.81 10.95 9.47
C VAL A 73 -21.87 10.75 7.94
N PRO A 74 -21.48 11.70 7.09
CA PRO A 74 -21.41 11.45 5.63
C PRO A 74 -20.52 10.26 5.26
N GLY A 75 -19.39 10.09 5.95
CA GLY A 75 -18.50 8.95 5.77
C GLY A 75 -19.12 7.62 6.16
N GLN A 76 -19.93 7.59 7.22
CA GLN A 76 -20.65 6.38 7.64
C GLN A 76 -21.69 5.95 6.60
N TYR A 77 -22.49 6.87 6.07
CA TYR A 77 -23.41 6.57 4.98
C TYR A 77 -22.69 6.09 3.71
N ALA A 78 -21.51 6.66 3.41
CA ALA A 78 -20.70 6.23 2.29
C ALA A 78 -20.17 4.78 2.44
N ILE A 79 -20.03 4.25 3.66
CA ILE A 79 -19.65 2.84 3.89
C ILE A 79 -20.69 1.90 3.29
N VAL A 80 -21.97 2.12 3.56
CA VAL A 80 -23.06 1.27 3.06
C VAL A 80 -23.05 1.29 1.52
N ALA A 81 -23.03 2.48 0.92
CA ALA A 81 -22.99 2.64 -0.52
C ALA A 81 -21.75 1.96 -1.16
N ALA A 82 -20.60 2.02 -0.49
CA ALA A 82 -19.38 1.39 -0.96
C ALA A 82 -19.42 -0.15 -0.87
N LEU A 83 -20.04 -0.71 0.16
CA LEU A 83 -20.14 -2.16 0.36
C LEU A 83 -21.18 -2.80 -0.56
N GLU A 84 -22.31 -2.14 -0.77
CA GLU A 84 -23.44 -2.65 -1.56
C GLU A 84 -23.35 -2.27 -3.04
N GLY A 85 -22.57 -1.23 -3.36
CA GLY A 85 -22.44 -0.70 -4.71
C GLY A 85 -21.55 -1.54 -5.62
N LYS A 86 -21.45 -1.10 -6.87
CA LYS A 86 -20.61 -1.73 -7.89
C LYS A 86 -19.13 -1.68 -7.49
N GLN A 87 -18.44 -2.82 -7.54
CA GLN A 87 -17.03 -2.93 -7.21
C GLN A 87 -16.14 -2.68 -8.43
N ASP A 88 -15.82 -1.43 -8.71
CA ASP A 88 -15.04 -1.03 -9.89
C ASP A 88 -13.54 -1.35 -9.80
N ILE A 89 -13.03 -1.73 -8.62
CA ILE A 89 -11.61 -2.06 -8.43
C ILE A 89 -11.15 -3.18 -9.37
N GLN A 90 -12.02 -4.12 -9.70
CA GLN A 90 -11.72 -5.21 -10.61
C GLN A 90 -11.37 -4.70 -12.02
N LEU A 91 -12.10 -3.69 -12.51
CA LEU A 91 -11.84 -3.09 -13.82
C LEU A 91 -10.47 -2.40 -13.88
N LEU A 92 -10.01 -1.87 -12.77
CA LEU A 92 -8.73 -1.16 -12.68
C LEU A 92 -7.52 -2.10 -12.57
N THR A 93 -7.74 -3.32 -12.06
CA THR A 93 -6.67 -4.27 -11.74
C THR A 93 -6.53 -5.41 -12.74
N THR A 94 -7.44 -5.52 -13.71
CA THR A 94 -7.34 -6.44 -14.85
C THR A 94 -6.54 -5.81 -16.00
N SER A 95 -6.08 -6.63 -16.95
CA SER A 95 -5.37 -6.18 -18.16
C SER A 95 -6.16 -5.08 -18.88
N GLY A 96 -5.49 -4.00 -19.26
CA GLY A 96 -6.10 -2.79 -19.81
C GLY A 96 -6.66 -1.83 -18.75
N GLY A 97 -6.69 -2.22 -17.46
CA GLY A 97 -7.07 -1.35 -16.37
C GLY A 97 -5.92 -0.47 -15.89
N ARG A 98 -6.25 0.74 -15.46
CA ARG A 98 -5.26 1.76 -15.08
C ARG A 98 -4.22 1.26 -14.07
N LEU A 99 -4.63 0.62 -12.98
CA LEU A 99 -3.70 0.15 -11.94
C LEU A 99 -2.84 -1.02 -12.44
N TYR A 100 -3.38 -1.83 -13.35
CA TYR A 100 -2.62 -2.90 -13.98
C TYR A 100 -1.49 -2.32 -14.83
N GLU A 101 -1.80 -1.37 -15.71
CA GLU A 101 -0.82 -0.74 -16.61
C GLU A 101 0.25 0.03 -15.81
N GLN A 102 -0.14 0.78 -14.81
CA GLN A 102 0.78 1.49 -13.92
C GLN A 102 1.75 0.54 -13.22
N ARG A 103 1.25 -0.58 -12.70
CA ARG A 103 2.07 -1.61 -12.07
C ARG A 103 3.04 -2.24 -13.08
N GLN A 104 2.53 -2.65 -14.24
CA GLN A 104 3.35 -3.31 -15.24
C GLN A 104 4.48 -2.38 -15.72
N THR A 105 4.14 -1.15 -16.09
CA THR A 105 5.13 -0.14 -16.47
C THR A 105 6.18 0.08 -15.38
N THR A 106 5.76 0.22 -14.11
CA THR A 106 6.71 0.43 -13.00
C THR A 106 7.67 -0.73 -12.88
N VAL A 107 7.18 -1.97 -12.92
CA VAL A 107 8.01 -3.18 -12.79
C VAL A 107 8.98 -3.32 -13.97
N ASP A 108 8.49 -3.16 -15.18
CA ASP A 108 9.29 -3.33 -16.39
C ASP A 108 10.36 -2.24 -16.50
N THR A 109 10.02 -0.99 -16.22
CA THR A 109 10.97 0.12 -16.30
C THR A 109 12.02 0.05 -15.19
N LEU A 110 11.66 -0.33 -13.96
CA LEU A 110 12.63 -0.51 -12.87
C LEU A 110 13.60 -1.65 -13.16
N ASN A 111 13.10 -2.81 -13.60
CA ASN A 111 13.93 -3.95 -13.92
C ASN A 111 14.81 -3.76 -15.17
N ALA A 112 14.56 -2.74 -15.98
CA ALA A 112 15.41 -2.36 -17.10
C ALA A 112 16.64 -1.54 -16.65
N ILE A 113 16.67 -1.00 -15.44
CA ILE A 113 17.83 -0.28 -14.89
C ILE A 113 18.85 -1.32 -14.38
N PRO A 114 20.10 -1.31 -14.86
CA PRO A 114 21.12 -2.22 -14.35
C PRO A 114 21.27 -2.13 -12.83
N GLY A 115 21.27 -3.26 -12.13
CA GLY A 115 21.41 -3.31 -10.67
C GLY A 115 20.17 -2.90 -9.89
N VAL A 116 19.04 -2.62 -10.54
CA VAL A 116 17.74 -2.43 -9.88
C VAL A 116 16.90 -3.68 -10.11
N SER A 117 16.28 -4.18 -9.06
CA SER A 117 15.39 -5.33 -9.14
C SER A 117 14.14 -5.11 -8.32
N VAL A 118 12.98 -5.45 -8.88
CA VAL A 118 11.71 -5.41 -8.17
C VAL A 118 10.88 -6.66 -8.47
N MET A 119 10.40 -7.30 -7.42
CA MET A 119 9.40 -8.36 -7.56
C MET A 119 8.04 -7.73 -7.91
N PRO A 120 7.35 -8.23 -8.94
CA PRO A 120 6.02 -7.74 -9.28
C PRO A 120 5.07 -7.83 -8.08
N PRO A 121 4.57 -6.70 -7.54
CA PRO A 121 3.67 -6.74 -6.40
C PRO A 121 2.35 -7.42 -6.79
N LYS A 122 1.90 -8.36 -5.96
CA LYS A 122 0.66 -9.10 -6.18
C LYS A 122 -0.59 -8.35 -5.71
N GLY A 123 -0.40 -7.27 -5.03
CA GLY A 123 -1.44 -6.40 -4.50
C GLY A 123 -0.83 -5.10 -3.98
N SER A 124 -1.65 -4.22 -3.42
CA SER A 124 -1.23 -2.90 -2.97
C SER A 124 -0.96 -1.92 -4.12
N LEU A 125 -0.54 -0.72 -3.77
CA LEU A 125 -0.23 0.39 -4.67
C LEU A 125 1.27 0.71 -4.69
N TYR A 126 2.08 -0.18 -4.15
CA TYR A 126 3.50 0.05 -3.87
C TYR A 126 4.37 -0.99 -4.56
N ALA A 127 5.49 -0.52 -5.13
CA ALA A 127 6.65 -1.33 -5.48
C ALA A 127 7.76 -1.11 -4.44
N PHE A 128 8.58 -2.13 -4.23
CA PHE A 128 9.70 -2.08 -3.28
C PHE A 128 10.97 -2.59 -3.96
N PRO A 129 11.55 -1.77 -4.87
CA PRO A 129 12.77 -2.12 -5.57
C PRO A 129 13.96 -2.19 -4.64
N ARG A 130 14.85 -3.13 -4.95
CA ARG A 130 16.19 -3.25 -4.40
C ARG A 130 17.21 -2.63 -5.36
N PHE A 131 18.14 -1.87 -4.79
CA PHE A 131 19.32 -1.33 -5.49
C PHE A 131 20.53 -2.19 -5.12
N ASP A 132 21.26 -2.67 -6.11
CA ASP A 132 22.43 -3.51 -5.87
C ASP A 132 23.54 -2.69 -5.17
N PRO A 133 23.95 -3.04 -3.95
CA PRO A 133 24.94 -2.28 -3.19
C PRO A 133 26.34 -2.29 -3.83
N ASP A 134 26.64 -3.26 -4.68
CA ASP A 134 27.90 -3.32 -5.41
C ASP A 134 27.96 -2.27 -6.55
N LEU A 135 26.80 -1.87 -7.08
CA LEU A 135 26.69 -0.85 -8.11
C LEU A 135 26.31 0.52 -7.53
N TYR A 136 25.49 0.53 -6.50
CA TYR A 136 24.96 1.72 -5.87
C TYR A 136 25.25 1.71 -4.37
N PRO A 137 26.34 2.36 -3.91
CA PRO A 137 26.79 2.31 -2.52
C PRO A 137 25.93 3.22 -1.63
N ILE A 138 24.66 2.86 -1.45
CA ILE A 138 23.72 3.57 -0.59
C ILE A 138 23.95 3.15 0.86
N ALA A 139 24.75 3.91 1.60
CA ALA A 139 25.00 3.66 3.02
C ALA A 139 23.89 4.20 3.92
N ASP A 140 23.14 5.22 3.43
CA ASP A 140 22.08 5.93 4.15
C ASP A 140 20.97 6.22 3.15
N ASP A 141 19.86 5.47 3.25
CA ASP A 141 18.75 5.58 2.31
C ASP A 141 17.89 6.83 2.52
N GLU A 142 17.95 7.45 3.71
CA GLU A 142 17.33 8.76 3.94
C GLU A 142 18.07 9.87 3.18
N LYS A 143 19.39 9.88 3.25
CA LYS A 143 20.21 10.84 2.48
C LYS A 143 20.05 10.63 0.98
N PHE A 144 20.00 9.36 0.54
CA PHE A 144 19.72 9.05 -0.86
C PHE A 144 18.37 9.62 -1.29
N ALA A 145 17.30 9.41 -0.50
CA ALA A 145 15.97 9.93 -0.81
C ALA A 145 15.93 11.45 -0.87
N LEU A 146 16.63 12.13 0.06
CA LEU A 146 16.75 13.58 0.05
C LEU A 146 17.53 14.09 -1.15
N SER A 147 18.66 13.47 -1.47
CA SER A 147 19.46 13.84 -2.65
C SER A 147 18.67 13.65 -3.96
N LEU A 148 17.92 12.57 -4.08
CA LEU A 148 17.03 12.35 -5.23
C LEU A 148 15.94 13.42 -5.32
N LEU A 149 15.36 13.80 -4.17
CA LEU A 149 14.34 14.85 -4.12
C LEU A 149 14.92 16.22 -4.54
N GLU A 150 16.10 16.58 -4.05
CA GLU A 150 16.75 17.86 -4.34
C GLU A 150 17.19 17.98 -5.79
N ASN A 151 17.71 16.91 -6.38
CA ASN A 151 18.28 16.96 -7.72
C ASN A 151 17.26 16.61 -8.81
N GLU A 152 16.36 15.66 -8.53
CA GLU A 152 15.42 15.15 -9.53
C GLU A 152 13.95 15.48 -9.22
N HIS A 153 13.65 16.09 -8.08
CA HIS A 153 12.29 16.35 -7.62
C HIS A 153 11.40 15.10 -7.57
N ILE A 154 12.03 13.96 -7.28
CA ILE A 154 11.37 12.66 -7.12
C ILE A 154 11.39 12.27 -5.65
N LEU A 155 10.19 12.12 -5.07
CA LEU A 155 10.04 11.69 -3.69
C LEU A 155 9.77 10.18 -3.61
N MET A 156 10.70 9.48 -2.97
CA MET A 156 10.54 8.08 -2.60
C MET A 156 10.61 7.93 -1.08
N THR A 157 10.14 6.81 -0.55
CA THR A 157 10.26 6.54 0.89
C THR A 157 11.32 5.48 1.10
N GLN A 158 12.29 5.77 1.97
CA GLN A 158 13.37 4.85 2.30
C GLN A 158 12.85 3.58 2.99
N GLY A 159 13.52 2.45 2.73
CA GLY A 159 13.15 1.15 3.28
C GLY A 159 13.32 1.07 4.79
N THR A 160 14.36 1.72 5.33
CA THR A 160 14.63 1.76 6.77
C THR A 160 13.50 2.44 7.57
N ALA A 161 12.71 3.33 6.98
CA ALA A 161 11.49 3.88 7.59
C ALA A 161 10.41 2.82 7.88
N PHE A 162 10.53 1.65 7.27
CA PHE A 162 9.66 0.48 7.51
C PHE A 162 10.38 -0.60 8.32
N ASN A 163 11.43 -0.26 9.04
CA ASN A 163 12.30 -1.21 9.76
C ASN A 163 12.95 -2.27 8.85
N TYR A 164 13.15 -1.94 7.56
CA TYR A 164 13.90 -2.81 6.68
C TYR A 164 15.39 -2.78 7.09
N PRO A 165 16.07 -3.94 7.18
CA PRO A 165 17.36 -4.01 7.87
C PRO A 165 18.54 -3.41 7.08
N THR A 166 18.37 -3.22 5.76
CA THR A 166 19.42 -2.71 4.88
C THR A 166 18.96 -1.49 4.08
N PRO A 167 19.83 -0.50 3.81
CA PRO A 167 19.45 0.74 3.13
C PRO A 167 19.38 0.60 1.60
N ASP A 168 19.23 -0.61 1.10
CA ASP A 168 19.23 -0.94 -0.33
C ASP A 168 17.84 -1.04 -0.96
N HIS A 169 16.79 -0.65 -0.23
CA HIS A 169 15.42 -0.69 -0.72
C HIS A 169 14.70 0.65 -0.57
N MET A 170 13.85 0.97 -1.55
CA MET A 170 12.98 2.13 -1.53
C MET A 170 11.53 1.76 -1.84
N ARG A 171 10.57 2.48 -1.28
CA ARG A 171 9.15 2.32 -1.63
C ARG A 171 8.73 3.33 -2.67
N ILE A 172 8.15 2.85 -3.76
CA ILE A 172 7.55 3.65 -4.84
C ILE A 172 6.04 3.50 -4.81
N VAL A 173 5.32 4.61 -5.01
CA VAL A 173 3.87 4.62 -5.19
C VAL A 173 3.55 4.56 -6.68
N MET A 174 2.82 3.52 -7.12
CA MET A 174 2.50 3.27 -8.53
C MET A 174 1.18 3.95 -8.96
N LEU A 175 0.88 5.16 -8.49
CA LEU A 175 -0.39 5.85 -8.77
C LEU A 175 -0.32 6.94 -9.83
N PRO A 176 0.82 7.59 -10.10
CA PRO A 176 0.91 8.53 -11.22
C PRO A 176 0.56 7.86 -12.55
N GLU A 177 0.20 8.66 -13.55
CA GLU A 177 -0.08 8.16 -14.89
C GLU A 177 1.15 7.50 -15.51
N VAL A 178 0.93 6.53 -16.41
CA VAL A 178 1.99 5.73 -17.03
C VAL A 178 3.14 6.56 -17.61
N PRO A 179 2.90 7.65 -18.37
CA PRO A 179 4.00 8.47 -18.89
C PRO A 179 4.83 9.12 -17.78
N VAL A 180 4.18 9.60 -16.71
CA VAL A 180 4.85 10.23 -15.56
C VAL A 180 5.68 9.21 -14.77
N LEU A 181 5.15 8.00 -14.56
CA LEU A 181 5.89 6.92 -13.92
C LEU A 181 7.13 6.54 -14.69
N LYS A 182 7.00 6.40 -16.02
CA LYS A 182 8.10 6.05 -16.90
C LYS A 182 9.20 7.11 -16.86
N GLU A 183 8.83 8.38 -17.06
CA GLU A 183 9.77 9.50 -16.97
C GLU A 183 10.50 9.55 -15.63
N ALA A 184 9.76 9.44 -14.51
CA ALA A 184 10.36 9.48 -13.18
C ALA A 184 11.33 8.32 -12.95
N ILE A 185 11.02 7.11 -13.42
CA ILE A 185 11.90 5.95 -13.27
C ILE A 185 13.13 6.06 -14.19
N GLU A 186 12.99 6.58 -15.40
CA GLU A 186 14.12 6.86 -16.31
C GLU A 186 15.07 7.91 -15.69
N ARG A 187 14.53 8.96 -15.08
CA ARG A 187 15.32 9.96 -14.34
C ARG A 187 16.00 9.38 -13.12
N LEU A 188 15.31 8.50 -12.36
CA LEU A 188 15.94 7.75 -11.28
C LEU A 188 17.13 6.92 -11.79
N GLY A 189 17.00 6.24 -12.93
CA GLY A 189 18.10 5.49 -13.55
C GLY A 189 19.31 6.37 -13.91
N ASN A 190 19.06 7.56 -14.46
CA ASN A 190 20.09 8.55 -14.76
C ASN A 190 20.78 9.05 -13.47
N PHE A 191 20.00 9.38 -12.44
CA PHE A 191 20.54 9.79 -11.15
C PHE A 191 21.44 8.70 -10.52
N LEU A 192 20.97 7.45 -10.51
CA LEU A 192 21.74 6.32 -9.99
C LEU A 192 23.08 6.15 -10.71
N SER A 193 23.16 6.41 -12.02
CA SER A 193 24.38 6.30 -12.79
C SER A 193 25.50 7.26 -12.33
N THR A 194 25.12 8.37 -11.70
CA THR A 194 26.03 9.42 -11.20
C THR A 194 26.17 9.44 -9.68
N TYR A 195 25.28 8.79 -8.96
CA TYR A 195 25.31 8.76 -7.49
C TYR A 195 26.52 7.99 -6.97
N ARG A 196 27.21 8.53 -5.96
CA ARG A 196 28.44 7.94 -5.39
C ARG A 196 28.42 7.80 -3.85
N GLY A 197 27.26 8.00 -3.20
CA GLY A 197 27.11 7.93 -1.74
C GLY A 197 27.18 9.27 -1.05
#